data_8b96d2b3f197b540ff40834493e89ed4
#
_entry.id   8b96d2b3f197b540ff40834493e89ed4
#
_cell.length_a   1.000
_cell.length_b   1.000
_cell.length_c   1.000
_cell.angle_alpha   90.00
_cell.angle_beta   90.00
_cell.angle_gamma   90.00
#
_symmetry.space_group_name_H-M   'P 1'
#
loop_
_entity.id
_entity.type
_entity.pdbx_description
1 polymer ?
#
loop_
_entity_poly.entity_id
_entity_poly.type
_entity_poly.pdbx_seq_one_letter_code
_entity_poly.pdbx_strand_id
1 'polypeptide(L)'
;MDRGKGEEGSENYVEGGYHPVNRGDLLNEERYVVQSKLGWGGFSTVWLAWDTQLNKYVALKISRSKDYFRETALREIETLKVISEADPDDKECVVKLLDYFMHSGPNGNHVCLVLELLGDNLRTLLKHYSGKGIPLNKVKEICFHILRGLDFLHGKLSIVHTDLKPENILLLSTIDPKKDPKKLGVPLIPSSNKGKSIIATSSSSGSNICKKGNQQIRSNQKGKLVAQDCGTAANEEEEKLGVEAQTRTWGNEKILSGAWEGNLAQRIRELNINSLSEKQNSMSSLDLKCKIGDMGNARWLPIDKMGPIQTHRYKCPETLLGSSFSTPADIWSVGCIAFELATGDFLFSHRAKNNQEKLVNHLGLMIELLGVMPWGVATGGKVSRDLFDNKGNVKGYRKCGRKLIDLLRDKFGYAKKNADDFRDFLVPLLHFVPEKRPTAMQALLHPWLGGGPRLLQPSSSAAQTQQNAEVIPEEKTAV
;
A
#
# COMPACT_ATOMS: atom_id res chain seq x y z
N MET A 1 11.25 -12.19 23.19
CA MET A 1 11.81 -12.69 21.92
C MET A 1 10.98 -12.06 20.82
N ASP A 2 11.55 -11.07 20.18
CA ASP A 2 10.98 -10.33 19.07
C ASP A 2 10.94 -11.28 17.86
N ARG A 3 9.75 -11.77 17.51
CA ARG A 3 9.59 -12.50 16.26
C ARG A 3 9.65 -11.45 15.17
N GLY A 4 10.78 -11.42 14.47
CA GLY A 4 11.04 -10.54 13.36
C GLY A 4 9.88 -10.49 12.39
N LYS A 5 9.72 -9.37 11.70
CA LYS A 5 8.81 -9.18 10.56
C LYS A 5 8.85 -10.45 9.72
N GLY A 6 7.70 -11.15 9.62
CA GLY A 6 7.64 -12.45 8.97
C GLY A 6 8.30 -12.36 7.60
N GLU A 7 9.32 -13.18 7.40
CA GLU A 7 9.84 -13.47 6.07
C GLU A 7 8.73 -14.21 5.33
N GLU A 8 8.73 -14.12 3.99
CA GLU A 8 7.72 -14.75 3.12
C GLU A 8 7.64 -16.28 3.23
N GLY A 9 8.39 -16.87 4.14
CA GLY A 9 8.51 -18.31 4.38
C GLY A 9 9.35 -19.01 3.30
N SER A 10 10.33 -19.82 3.73
CA SER A 10 11.21 -20.56 2.81
C SER A 10 10.43 -21.54 1.92
N GLU A 11 9.27 -22.00 2.38
CA GLU A 11 8.35 -22.88 1.66
C GLU A 11 7.77 -22.26 0.38
N ASN A 12 7.82 -20.94 0.25
CA ASN A 12 7.35 -20.23 -0.94
C ASN A 12 8.42 -20.08 -2.04
N TYR A 13 9.66 -20.49 -1.77
CA TYR A 13 10.77 -20.48 -2.74
C TYR A 13 10.91 -21.85 -3.43
N VAL A 14 9.83 -22.25 -4.09
CA VAL A 14 9.70 -23.51 -4.82
C VAL A 14 9.33 -23.23 -6.29
N GLU A 15 9.28 -24.27 -7.12
CA GLU A 15 8.78 -24.15 -8.49
C GLU A 15 7.38 -23.51 -8.52
N GLY A 16 7.18 -22.50 -9.35
CA GLY A 16 5.96 -21.67 -9.37
C GLY A 16 5.90 -20.59 -8.28
N GLY A 17 6.87 -20.55 -7.36
CA GLY A 17 6.97 -19.62 -6.25
C GLY A 17 7.84 -18.38 -6.54
N TYR A 18 8.44 -17.83 -5.47
CA TYR A 18 9.34 -16.67 -5.59
C TYR A 18 10.70 -17.06 -6.18
N HIS A 19 11.31 -16.09 -6.86
CA HIS A 19 12.71 -16.17 -7.27
C HIS A 19 13.63 -15.91 -6.07
N PRO A 20 14.62 -16.77 -5.78
CA PRO A 20 15.63 -16.47 -4.77
C PRO A 20 16.56 -15.36 -5.28
N VAL A 21 16.61 -14.25 -4.53
CA VAL A 21 17.39 -13.06 -4.88
C VAL A 21 18.31 -12.72 -3.74
N ASN A 22 19.58 -12.41 -4.09
CA ASN A 22 20.59 -11.98 -3.13
C ASN A 22 21.07 -10.56 -3.45
N ARG A 23 21.62 -9.92 -2.44
CA ARG A 23 22.27 -8.63 -2.62
C ARG A 23 23.49 -8.80 -3.54
N GLY A 24 23.57 -7.98 -4.59
CA GLY A 24 24.62 -8.02 -5.60
C GLY A 24 24.27 -8.85 -6.83
N ASP A 25 23.14 -9.56 -6.85
CA ASP A 25 22.69 -10.27 -8.05
C ASP A 25 22.51 -9.31 -9.22
N LEU A 26 22.90 -9.78 -10.41
CA LEU A 26 22.85 -9.05 -11.67
C LEU A 26 21.69 -9.57 -12.51
N LEU A 27 20.80 -8.68 -12.89
CA LEU A 27 19.59 -9.03 -13.66
C LEU A 27 19.54 -8.24 -14.96
N ASN A 28 18.86 -8.81 -15.98
CA ASN A 28 18.69 -8.19 -17.29
C ASN A 28 20.04 -7.80 -17.92
N GLU A 29 20.88 -8.78 -18.26
CA GLU A 29 22.20 -8.57 -18.86
C GLU A 29 23.10 -7.60 -18.06
N GLU A 30 23.13 -7.79 -16.74
CA GLU A 30 23.90 -7.00 -15.77
C GLU A 30 23.47 -5.53 -15.64
N ARG A 31 22.33 -5.14 -16.22
CA ARG A 31 21.83 -3.77 -16.11
C ARG A 31 21.37 -3.42 -14.70
N TYR A 32 20.66 -4.33 -14.02
CA TYR A 32 20.11 -4.08 -12.69
C TYR A 32 20.88 -4.83 -11.61
N VAL A 33 21.51 -4.08 -10.70
CA VAL A 33 22.29 -4.63 -9.58
C VAL A 33 21.44 -4.56 -8.31
N VAL A 34 21.09 -5.71 -7.75
CA VAL A 34 20.27 -5.79 -6.55
C VAL A 34 21.01 -5.22 -5.34
N GLN A 35 20.41 -4.28 -4.63
CA GLN A 35 20.98 -3.62 -3.45
C GLN A 35 20.42 -4.17 -2.13
N SER A 36 19.10 -4.21 -1.99
CA SER A 36 18.42 -4.68 -0.78
C SER A 36 16.95 -4.98 -1.07
N LYS A 37 16.31 -5.73 -0.17
CA LYS A 37 14.88 -6.00 -0.24
C LYS A 37 14.08 -4.79 0.25
N LEU A 38 13.07 -4.38 -0.50
CA LEU A 38 12.11 -3.33 -0.11
C LEU A 38 10.86 -3.91 0.54
N GLY A 39 10.39 -5.08 0.05
CA GLY A 39 9.20 -5.72 0.57
C GLY A 39 8.79 -6.98 -0.19
N TRP A 40 7.66 -7.53 0.19
CA TRP A 40 7.06 -8.70 -0.43
C TRP A 40 5.55 -8.72 -0.25
N GLY A 41 4.86 -9.50 -1.06
CA GLY A 41 3.43 -9.76 -0.98
C GLY A 41 3.08 -11.06 -1.68
N GLY A 42 1.84 -11.53 -1.61
CA GLY A 42 1.40 -12.82 -2.15
C GLY A 42 1.73 -13.07 -3.63
N PHE A 43 2.02 -12.03 -4.40
CA PHE A 43 2.23 -12.09 -5.85
C PHE A 43 3.71 -11.92 -6.27
N SER A 44 4.52 -11.22 -5.47
CA SER A 44 5.86 -10.78 -5.87
C SER A 44 6.73 -10.40 -4.68
N THR A 45 8.03 -10.33 -4.91
CA THR A 45 9.00 -9.64 -4.06
C THR A 45 9.42 -8.33 -4.72
N VAL A 46 9.77 -7.30 -3.91
CA VAL A 46 10.21 -5.99 -4.41
C VAL A 46 11.59 -5.68 -3.85
N TRP A 47 12.48 -5.27 -4.73
CA TRP A 47 13.89 -5.04 -4.43
C TRP A 47 14.33 -3.64 -4.84
N LEU A 48 15.18 -3.03 -4.04
CA LEU A 48 15.97 -1.88 -4.46
C LEU A 48 17.04 -2.38 -5.42
N ALA A 49 17.13 -1.80 -6.62
CA ALA A 49 18.17 -2.09 -7.58
C ALA A 49 18.81 -0.81 -8.10
N TRP A 50 20.06 -0.91 -8.53
CA TRP A 50 20.77 0.14 -9.23
C TRP A 50 20.73 -0.12 -10.74
N ASP A 51 20.20 0.81 -11.51
CA ASP A 51 20.22 0.78 -12.97
C ASP A 51 21.57 1.36 -13.44
N THR A 52 22.43 0.49 -13.97
CA THR A 52 23.79 0.86 -14.42
C THR A 52 23.78 1.72 -15.68
N GLN A 53 22.71 1.68 -16.48
CA GLN A 53 22.58 2.49 -17.69
C GLN A 53 22.11 3.91 -17.38
N LEU A 54 21.11 4.04 -16.51
CA LEU A 54 20.53 5.33 -16.14
C LEU A 54 21.18 5.96 -14.90
N ASN A 55 22.10 5.25 -14.25
CA ASN A 55 22.78 5.69 -13.02
C ASN A 55 21.82 6.16 -11.95
N LYS A 56 20.78 5.37 -11.67
CA LYS A 56 19.76 5.69 -10.66
C LYS A 56 19.25 4.44 -9.94
N TYR A 57 18.71 4.65 -8.75
CA TYR A 57 17.98 3.62 -8.04
C TYR A 57 16.58 3.43 -8.62
N VAL A 58 16.13 2.16 -8.67
CA VAL A 58 14.82 1.74 -9.14
C VAL A 58 14.22 0.73 -8.16
N ALA A 59 12.90 0.55 -8.21
CA ALA A 59 12.21 -0.53 -7.53
C ALA A 59 11.98 -1.68 -8.53
N LEU A 60 12.54 -2.84 -8.24
CA LEU A 60 12.44 -4.04 -9.07
C LEU A 60 11.43 -5.01 -8.45
N LYS A 61 10.25 -5.13 -9.03
CA LYS A 61 9.19 -6.06 -8.63
C LYS A 61 9.33 -7.35 -9.43
N ILE A 62 9.56 -8.48 -8.74
CA ILE A 62 9.77 -9.81 -9.35
C ILE A 62 8.57 -10.68 -9.01
N SER A 63 7.79 -11.08 -10.01
CA SER A 63 6.59 -11.90 -9.82
C SER A 63 6.96 -13.33 -9.43
N ARG A 64 6.03 -14.05 -8.79
CA ARG A 64 6.09 -15.51 -8.71
C ARG A 64 5.98 -16.10 -10.11
N SER A 65 6.55 -17.30 -10.35
CA SER A 65 6.67 -17.90 -11.68
C SER A 65 5.47 -18.73 -12.13
N LYS A 66 4.52 -19.08 -11.24
CA LYS A 66 3.31 -19.82 -11.61
C LYS A 66 2.48 -18.99 -12.61
N ASP A 67 1.88 -19.63 -13.61
CA ASP A 67 1.18 -19.00 -14.73
C ASP A 67 0.20 -17.90 -14.30
N TYR A 68 -0.63 -18.17 -13.30
CA TYR A 68 -1.55 -17.17 -12.77
C TYR A 68 -0.88 -15.84 -12.36
N PHE A 69 0.27 -15.91 -11.66
CA PHE A 69 1.01 -14.72 -11.23
C PHE A 69 1.70 -14.05 -12.40
N ARG A 70 2.24 -14.84 -13.34
CA ARG A 70 2.87 -14.34 -14.54
C ARG A 70 1.87 -13.57 -15.42
N GLU A 71 0.70 -14.12 -15.69
CA GLU A 71 -0.36 -13.43 -16.41
C GLU A 71 -0.84 -12.16 -15.71
N THR A 72 -0.93 -12.18 -14.38
CA THR A 72 -1.28 -10.98 -13.60
C THR A 72 -0.22 -9.89 -13.75
N ALA A 73 1.07 -10.26 -13.70
CA ALA A 73 2.16 -9.30 -13.88
C ALA A 73 2.22 -8.75 -15.32
N LEU A 74 1.92 -9.56 -16.34
CA LEU A 74 1.83 -9.08 -17.72
C LEU A 74 0.69 -8.08 -17.91
N ARG A 75 -0.48 -8.32 -17.33
CA ARG A 75 -1.59 -7.34 -17.34
C ARG A 75 -1.23 -6.07 -16.57
N GLU A 76 -0.49 -6.18 -15.47
CA GLU A 76 0.03 -5.01 -14.74
C GLU A 76 0.97 -4.18 -15.63
N ILE A 77 1.85 -4.81 -16.41
CA ILE A 77 2.74 -4.13 -17.36
C ILE A 77 1.92 -3.40 -18.43
N GLU A 78 0.93 -4.05 -19.04
CA GLU A 78 0.06 -3.42 -20.05
C GLU A 78 -0.63 -2.16 -19.48
N THR A 79 -1.17 -2.27 -18.28
CA THR A 79 -1.82 -1.15 -17.59
C THR A 79 -0.82 -0.02 -17.30
N LEU A 80 0.35 -0.34 -16.76
CA LEU A 80 1.37 0.65 -16.41
C LEU A 80 1.99 1.32 -17.64
N LYS A 81 2.09 0.63 -18.79
CA LYS A 81 2.51 1.24 -20.06
C LYS A 81 1.57 2.37 -20.46
N VAL A 82 0.27 2.10 -20.51
CA VAL A 82 -0.74 3.11 -20.86
C VAL A 82 -0.71 4.28 -19.87
N ILE A 83 -0.56 4.01 -18.58
CA ILE A 83 -0.42 5.05 -17.55
C ILE A 83 0.82 5.92 -17.83
N SER A 84 1.98 5.31 -18.08
CA SER A 84 3.24 6.03 -18.29
C SER A 84 3.25 6.84 -19.60
N GLU A 85 2.63 6.33 -20.66
CA GLU A 85 2.46 7.03 -21.95
C GLU A 85 1.49 8.21 -21.83
N ALA A 86 0.44 8.08 -21.02
CA ALA A 86 -0.56 9.13 -20.85
C ALA A 86 -0.12 10.26 -19.89
N ASP A 87 0.91 10.04 -19.07
CA ASP A 87 1.50 11.02 -18.14
C ASP A 87 3.02 11.16 -18.33
N PRO A 88 3.51 11.66 -19.48
CA PRO A 88 4.94 11.78 -19.76
C PRO A 88 5.65 12.71 -18.76
N ASP A 89 4.97 13.75 -18.29
CA ASP A 89 5.51 14.77 -17.38
C ASP A 89 5.46 14.37 -15.90
N ASP A 90 4.93 13.19 -15.56
CA ASP A 90 4.85 12.68 -14.19
C ASP A 90 4.05 13.57 -13.22
N LYS A 91 2.87 14.01 -13.65
CA LYS A 91 2.01 14.94 -12.88
C LYS A 91 0.82 14.30 -12.19
N GLU A 92 0.46 13.06 -12.53
CA GLU A 92 -0.86 12.49 -12.23
C GLU A 92 -0.90 11.58 -10.99
N CYS A 93 0.11 11.58 -10.15
CA CYS A 93 0.14 10.87 -8.87
C CYS A 93 -0.08 9.34 -8.95
N VAL A 94 0.39 8.70 -10.03
CA VAL A 94 0.39 7.26 -10.24
C VAL A 94 1.81 6.78 -10.53
N VAL A 95 2.18 5.60 -10.02
CA VAL A 95 3.51 5.03 -10.19
C VAL A 95 3.85 4.78 -11.66
N LYS A 96 5.10 5.06 -12.07
CA LYS A 96 5.59 4.86 -13.44
C LYS A 96 6.32 3.54 -13.63
N LEU A 97 6.05 2.87 -14.74
CA LEU A 97 6.87 1.80 -15.28
C LEU A 97 8.05 2.41 -16.06
N LEU A 98 9.26 1.96 -15.73
CA LEU A 98 10.48 2.41 -16.39
C LEU A 98 10.98 1.40 -17.41
N ASP A 99 10.82 0.09 -17.08
CA ASP A 99 11.25 -1.03 -17.93
C ASP A 99 10.57 -2.32 -17.45
N TYR A 100 10.68 -3.38 -18.22
CA TYR A 100 10.26 -4.72 -17.82
C TYR A 100 11.03 -5.79 -18.61
N PHE A 101 11.22 -6.97 -18.00
CA PHE A 101 11.90 -8.09 -18.65
C PHE A 101 11.44 -9.42 -18.06
N MET A 102 11.82 -10.51 -18.75
CA MET A 102 11.65 -11.87 -18.24
C MET A 102 12.95 -12.34 -17.64
N HIS A 103 12.90 -12.97 -16.47
CA HIS A 103 14.04 -13.58 -15.82
C HIS A 103 13.80 -15.07 -15.60
N SER A 104 14.71 -15.91 -16.12
CA SER A 104 14.67 -17.36 -15.88
C SER A 104 15.51 -17.72 -14.67
N GLY A 105 14.91 -18.35 -13.69
CA GLY A 105 15.55 -18.75 -12.44
C GLY A 105 15.27 -20.20 -12.07
N PRO A 106 15.78 -20.69 -10.94
CA PRO A 106 15.62 -22.08 -10.51
C PRO A 106 14.15 -22.46 -10.26
N ASN A 107 13.29 -21.49 -9.93
CA ASN A 107 11.87 -21.71 -9.62
C ASN A 107 10.96 -21.43 -10.83
N GLY A 108 11.51 -21.18 -12.01
CA GLY A 108 10.78 -20.94 -13.26
C GLY A 108 11.04 -19.57 -13.88
N ASN A 109 10.12 -19.12 -14.74
CA ASN A 109 10.22 -17.85 -15.44
C ASN A 109 9.43 -16.76 -14.70
N HIS A 110 10.10 -15.68 -14.34
CA HIS A 110 9.56 -14.57 -13.56
C HIS A 110 9.41 -13.32 -14.43
N VAL A 111 8.27 -12.65 -14.31
CA VAL A 111 8.10 -11.33 -14.90
C VAL A 111 8.67 -10.30 -13.94
N CYS A 112 9.56 -9.45 -14.44
CA CYS A 112 10.21 -8.39 -13.69
C CYS A 112 9.72 -7.03 -14.18
N LEU A 113 9.18 -6.20 -13.27
CA LEU A 113 8.79 -4.82 -13.54
C LEU A 113 9.83 -3.90 -12.89
N VAL A 114 10.32 -2.95 -13.66
CA VAL A 114 11.20 -1.88 -13.16
C VAL A 114 10.37 -0.62 -13.00
N LEU A 115 10.17 -0.21 -11.77
CA LEU A 115 9.35 0.93 -11.39
C LEU A 115 10.22 2.08 -10.88
N GLU A 116 9.70 3.29 -10.93
CA GLU A 116 10.34 4.40 -10.22
C GLU A 116 10.48 4.08 -8.73
N LEU A 117 11.58 4.53 -8.12
CA LEU A 117 11.79 4.36 -6.69
C LEU A 117 11.03 5.44 -5.93
N LEU A 118 10.01 5.02 -5.20
CA LEU A 118 9.23 5.82 -4.26
C LEU A 118 9.72 5.55 -2.82
N GLY A 119 9.23 6.34 -1.87
CA GLY A 119 9.53 6.20 -0.45
C GLY A 119 8.62 5.20 0.28
N ASP A 120 8.35 5.48 1.56
CA ASP A 120 7.52 4.62 2.40
C ASP A 120 6.05 4.68 2.00
N ASN A 121 5.31 3.60 2.26
CA ASN A 121 3.87 3.59 2.08
C ASN A 121 3.11 4.19 3.28
N LEU A 122 1.82 4.50 3.10
CA LEU A 122 1.01 5.11 4.16
C LEU A 122 0.79 4.19 5.38
N ARG A 123 0.92 2.86 5.23
CA ARG A 123 0.89 1.95 6.39
C ARG A 123 2.10 2.17 7.28
N THR A 124 3.28 2.37 6.71
CA THR A 124 4.50 2.73 7.46
C THR A 124 4.35 4.10 8.11
N LEU A 125 3.74 5.07 7.42
CA LEU A 125 3.44 6.38 7.98
C LEU A 125 2.52 6.28 9.21
N LEU A 126 1.42 5.51 9.12
CA LEU A 126 0.52 5.26 10.26
C LEU A 126 1.25 4.62 11.46
N LYS A 127 2.13 3.64 11.21
CA LYS A 127 2.96 3.03 12.27
C LYS A 127 3.89 4.05 12.91
N HIS A 128 4.44 4.98 12.14
CA HIS A 128 5.30 6.06 12.65
C HIS A 128 4.54 7.00 13.60
N TYR A 129 3.25 7.26 13.34
CA TYR A 129 2.37 8.00 14.26
C TYR A 129 1.85 7.15 15.43
N SER A 130 2.38 5.93 15.64
CA SER A 130 2.02 5.04 16.76
C SER A 130 0.52 4.74 16.83
N GLY A 131 -0.18 4.69 15.70
CA GLY A 131 -1.61 4.42 15.62
C GLY A 131 -2.53 5.53 16.16
N LYS A 132 -2.01 6.74 16.41
CA LYS A 132 -2.81 7.87 16.94
C LYS A 132 -3.50 8.71 15.85
N GLY A 133 -3.36 8.30 14.59
CA GLY A 133 -3.82 9.10 13.45
C GLY A 133 -2.87 10.25 13.10
N ILE A 134 -3.07 10.79 11.92
CA ILE A 134 -2.26 11.86 11.32
C ILE A 134 -3.05 13.17 11.43
N PRO A 135 -2.41 14.33 11.64
CA PRO A 135 -3.10 15.62 11.67
C PRO A 135 -3.95 15.86 10.42
N LEU A 136 -5.18 16.38 10.59
CA LEU A 136 -6.15 16.51 9.49
C LEU A 136 -5.64 17.31 8.29
N ASN A 137 -4.79 18.33 8.51
CA ASN A 137 -4.18 19.10 7.41
C ASN A 137 -3.29 18.21 6.53
N LYS A 138 -2.58 17.25 7.12
CA LYS A 138 -1.75 16.25 6.41
C LYS A 138 -2.60 15.18 5.74
N VAL A 139 -3.71 14.78 6.35
CA VAL A 139 -4.70 13.86 5.72
C VAL A 139 -5.29 14.49 4.48
N LYS A 140 -5.61 15.79 4.50
CA LYS A 140 -6.10 16.54 3.32
C LYS A 140 -5.11 16.50 2.16
N GLU A 141 -3.83 16.74 2.44
CA GLU A 141 -2.75 16.69 1.43
C GLU A 141 -2.65 15.30 0.78
N ILE A 142 -2.66 14.24 1.58
CA ILE A 142 -2.64 12.85 1.09
C ILE A 142 -3.89 12.55 0.25
N CYS A 143 -5.10 12.87 0.77
CA CYS A 143 -6.35 12.64 0.04
C CYS A 143 -6.38 13.38 -1.30
N PHE A 144 -5.82 14.59 -1.36
CA PHE A 144 -5.70 15.35 -2.60
C PHE A 144 -4.91 14.57 -3.65
N HIS A 145 -3.72 14.03 -3.31
CA HIS A 145 -2.90 13.28 -4.25
C HIS A 145 -3.56 11.97 -4.68
N ILE A 146 -4.20 11.24 -3.75
CA ILE A 146 -4.94 10.02 -4.09
C ILE A 146 -6.08 10.33 -5.06
N LEU A 147 -6.90 11.35 -4.78
CA LEU A 147 -8.01 11.73 -5.64
C LEU A 147 -7.55 12.24 -7.01
N ARG A 148 -6.38 12.95 -7.08
CA ARG A 148 -5.80 13.34 -8.35
C ARG A 148 -5.38 12.13 -9.19
N GLY A 149 -4.72 11.14 -8.58
CA GLY A 149 -4.38 9.89 -9.27
C GLY A 149 -5.63 9.13 -9.73
N LEU A 150 -6.70 9.12 -8.93
CA LEU A 150 -7.95 8.50 -9.31
C LEU A 150 -8.69 9.25 -10.42
N ASP A 151 -8.65 10.58 -10.43
CA ASP A 151 -9.23 11.36 -11.52
C ASP A 151 -8.57 11.03 -12.85
N PHE A 152 -7.26 10.91 -12.86
CA PHE A 152 -6.51 10.46 -14.03
C PHE A 152 -6.87 9.02 -14.44
N LEU A 153 -6.88 8.06 -13.50
CA LEU A 153 -7.20 6.67 -13.80
C LEU A 153 -8.64 6.50 -14.27
N HIS A 154 -9.61 7.08 -13.57
CA HIS A 154 -11.04 6.94 -13.84
C HIS A 154 -11.49 7.76 -15.06
N GLY A 155 -11.12 9.06 -15.06
CA GLY A 155 -11.63 10.03 -16.03
C GLY A 155 -10.92 9.96 -17.38
N LYS A 156 -9.58 9.87 -17.38
CA LYS A 156 -8.80 9.86 -18.63
C LYS A 156 -8.58 8.46 -19.19
N LEU A 157 -8.36 7.45 -18.32
CA LEU A 157 -7.94 6.11 -18.76
C LEU A 157 -9.04 5.05 -18.64
N SER A 158 -10.14 5.32 -17.95
CA SER A 158 -11.20 4.34 -17.70
C SER A 158 -10.70 3.09 -16.96
N ILE A 159 -9.76 3.28 -16.02
CA ILE A 159 -9.16 2.23 -15.20
C ILE A 159 -9.70 2.34 -13.78
N VAL A 160 -10.14 1.21 -13.19
CA VAL A 160 -10.51 1.05 -11.78
C VAL A 160 -9.37 0.35 -11.07
N HIS A 161 -8.85 0.93 -9.98
CA HIS A 161 -7.71 0.36 -9.25
C HIS A 161 -8.07 -0.95 -8.52
N THR A 162 -9.24 -0.99 -7.88
CA THR A 162 -9.85 -2.15 -7.20
C THR A 162 -9.20 -2.64 -5.90
N ASP A 163 -8.03 -2.17 -5.51
CA ASP A 163 -7.38 -2.56 -4.24
C ASP A 163 -6.65 -1.38 -3.56
N LEU A 164 -7.34 -0.24 -3.47
CA LEU A 164 -6.81 0.91 -2.73
C LEU A 164 -6.76 0.61 -1.23
N LYS A 165 -5.58 0.81 -0.66
CA LYS A 165 -5.27 0.65 0.76
C LYS A 165 -3.99 1.42 1.11
N PRO A 166 -3.71 1.71 2.39
CA PRO A 166 -2.51 2.45 2.79
C PRO A 166 -1.19 1.82 2.32
N GLU A 167 -1.15 0.50 2.14
CA GLU A 167 0.01 -0.23 1.64
C GLU A 167 0.34 0.10 0.17
N ASN A 168 -0.67 0.45 -0.63
CA ASN A 168 -0.57 0.71 -2.06
C ASN A 168 -0.46 2.22 -2.41
N ILE A 169 -0.38 3.08 -1.41
CA ILE A 169 -0.13 4.51 -1.57
C ILE A 169 1.27 4.80 -1.02
N LEU A 170 2.16 5.25 -1.90
CA LEU A 170 3.58 5.45 -1.59
C LEU A 170 3.93 6.94 -1.60
N LEU A 171 4.62 7.39 -0.57
CA LEU A 171 5.18 8.74 -0.49
C LEU A 171 6.32 8.90 -1.50
N LEU A 172 6.55 10.12 -1.97
CA LEU A 172 7.73 10.42 -2.81
C LEU A 172 9.03 10.42 -1.99
N SER A 173 8.94 10.54 -0.67
CA SER A 173 10.05 10.60 0.26
C SER A 173 10.01 9.47 1.29
N THR A 174 11.17 9.12 1.84
CA THR A 174 11.30 8.20 2.96
C THR A 174 11.09 8.95 4.26
N ILE A 175 10.30 8.37 5.18
CA ILE A 175 9.94 8.99 6.47
C ILE A 175 11.20 9.21 7.35
N ASP A 176 12.08 8.21 7.39
CA ASP A 176 13.37 8.30 8.07
C ASP A 176 14.48 8.61 7.06
N PRO A 177 15.02 9.86 7.02
CA PRO A 177 16.05 10.21 6.05
C PRO A 177 17.33 9.37 6.14
N LYS A 178 17.56 8.67 7.27
CA LYS A 178 18.71 7.77 7.45
C LYS A 178 18.52 6.44 6.71
N LYS A 179 17.29 6.12 6.33
CA LYS A 179 16.93 4.92 5.55
C LYS A 179 16.69 5.22 4.08
N ASP A 180 16.84 6.48 3.66
CA ASP A 180 16.68 6.86 2.27
C ASP A 180 17.79 6.22 1.42
N PRO A 181 17.44 5.31 0.50
CA PRO A 181 18.43 4.64 -0.34
C PRO A 181 19.33 5.60 -1.12
N LYS A 182 18.79 6.76 -1.50
CA LYS A 182 19.52 7.81 -2.22
C LYS A 182 20.61 8.46 -1.39
N LYS A 183 20.58 8.27 -0.05
CA LYS A 183 21.54 8.85 0.91
C LYS A 183 22.44 7.80 1.58
N LEU A 184 22.23 6.50 1.30
CA LEU A 184 22.95 5.39 1.95
C LEU A 184 24.34 5.10 1.38
N GLY A 185 24.92 6.01 0.60
CA GLY A 185 26.29 5.89 0.05
C GLY A 185 26.32 5.38 -1.39
N VAL A 186 27.49 4.90 -1.81
CA VAL A 186 27.72 4.44 -3.19
C VAL A 186 26.98 3.11 -3.41
N PRO A 187 26.21 2.95 -4.51
CA PRO A 187 25.58 1.68 -4.83
C PRO A 187 26.64 0.59 -5.08
N LEU A 188 26.27 -0.67 -4.82
CA LEU A 188 27.04 -1.80 -5.28
C LEU A 188 27.06 -1.75 -6.81
N ILE A 189 28.24 -1.69 -7.39
CA ILE A 189 28.45 -1.78 -8.83
C ILE A 189 29.38 -2.96 -9.06
N PRO A 190 29.11 -3.88 -10.01
CA PRO A 190 30.01 -4.97 -10.32
C PRO A 190 31.36 -4.39 -10.74
N SER A 191 32.44 -4.91 -10.17
CA SER A 191 33.77 -4.59 -10.67
C SER A 191 33.87 -5.14 -12.10
N SER A 192 34.08 -4.27 -13.08
CA SER A 192 34.28 -4.68 -14.47
C SER A 192 35.68 -5.34 -14.60
N ASN A 193 35.81 -6.57 -14.09
CA ASN A 193 36.95 -7.40 -14.37
C ASN A 193 36.77 -8.13 -15.72
N LYS A 194 36.79 -7.38 -16.81
CA LYS A 194 37.20 -7.92 -18.10
C LYS A 194 38.72 -7.97 -18.10
N GLY A 195 39.30 -9.16 -17.80
CA GLY A 195 40.67 -9.46 -18.08
C GLY A 195 41.54 -9.80 -16.89
N LYS A 196 41.54 -11.11 -16.53
CA LYS A 196 42.77 -11.91 -16.40
C LYS A 196 42.40 -13.30 -15.88
N SER A 197 42.42 -14.27 -16.80
CA SER A 197 42.58 -15.67 -16.48
C SER A 197 43.92 -15.83 -15.77
N ILE A 198 43.91 -16.17 -14.50
CA ILE A 198 45.10 -16.69 -13.83
C ILE A 198 44.83 -18.18 -13.63
N ILE A 199 45.49 -18.96 -14.49
CA ILE A 199 45.79 -20.38 -14.29
C ILE A 199 46.56 -20.49 -12.99
N ALA A 200 46.01 -21.12 -11.98
CA ALA A 200 46.78 -21.62 -10.85
C ALA A 200 46.69 -23.13 -10.85
N THR A 201 47.75 -23.72 -11.36
CA THR A 201 48.13 -25.11 -11.16
C THR A 201 48.61 -25.33 -9.73
N SER A 202 48.09 -26.36 -9.06
CA SER A 202 48.81 -27.29 -8.16
C SER A 202 47.79 -28.27 -7.58
N SER A 203 47.77 -29.53 -8.05
CA SER A 203 48.37 -30.74 -7.51
C SER A 203 48.00 -31.02 -6.04
N SER A 204 47.20 -32.03 -5.77
CA SER A 204 47.55 -33.39 -5.41
C SER A 204 46.36 -34.13 -4.78
N SER A 205 46.06 -35.25 -5.37
CA SER A 205 46.00 -36.62 -4.91
C SER A 205 44.99 -37.00 -3.83
N GLY A 206 44.19 -38.01 -4.18
CA GLY A 206 43.52 -38.87 -3.23
C GLY A 206 42.27 -39.57 -3.78
N SER A 207 42.49 -40.59 -4.53
CA SER A 207 41.73 -41.82 -4.85
C SER A 207 40.64 -42.26 -3.87
N ASN A 208 39.49 -42.71 -4.34
CA ASN A 208 38.99 -44.06 -4.56
C ASN A 208 37.47 -44.09 -4.76
N ILE A 209 37.04 -44.57 -5.92
CA ILE A 209 36.48 -45.85 -6.35
C ILE A 209 35.07 -46.20 -5.88
N CYS A 210 34.21 -46.28 -6.93
CA CYS A 210 33.15 -47.27 -7.25
C CYS A 210 31.92 -47.46 -6.33
N LYS A 211 30.72 -47.42 -6.86
CA LYS A 211 30.09 -48.44 -7.72
C LYS A 211 28.72 -48.03 -8.22
N LYS A 212 28.45 -48.50 -9.43
CA LYS A 212 27.21 -48.51 -10.19
C LYS A 212 26.04 -49.22 -9.48
N GLY A 213 24.82 -48.80 -9.78
CA GLY A 213 23.62 -49.56 -9.61
C GLY A 213 22.47 -48.98 -10.40
N ASN A 214 22.36 -49.47 -11.64
CA ASN A 214 21.12 -49.34 -12.48
C ASN A 214 20.02 -50.16 -11.88
N GLN A 215 18.78 -49.64 -11.87
CA GLN A 215 17.63 -50.47 -12.24
C GLN A 215 16.48 -49.63 -12.76
N GLN A 216 15.95 -50.17 -13.83
CA GLN A 216 14.88 -49.68 -14.72
C GLN A 216 13.47 -50.00 -14.23
N ILE A 217 12.54 -49.17 -14.68
CA ILE A 217 11.22 -49.46 -15.27
C ILE A 217 10.13 -50.03 -14.35
N ARG A 218 8.99 -49.33 -14.28
CA ARG A 218 7.72 -49.72 -14.90
C ARG A 218 6.62 -48.66 -14.75
N SER A 219 6.07 -48.32 -15.91
CA SER A 219 4.81 -47.62 -16.13
C SER A 219 3.61 -48.35 -15.53
N ASN A 220 2.61 -47.60 -15.03
CA ASN A 220 1.23 -47.93 -15.33
C ASN A 220 0.31 -46.71 -15.19
N GLN A 221 -0.49 -46.54 -16.21
CA GLN A 221 -1.57 -45.58 -16.41
C GLN A 221 -2.81 -45.89 -15.56
N LYS A 222 -3.55 -44.86 -15.24
CA LYS A 222 -5.01 -44.60 -15.34
C LYS A 222 -5.43 -43.70 -14.20
N GLY A 223 -5.72 -42.42 -14.33
CA GLY A 223 -6.93 -41.93 -14.94
C GLY A 223 -8.03 -41.72 -13.90
N LYS A 224 -8.20 -40.46 -13.43
CA LYS A 224 -9.50 -39.89 -13.12
C LYS A 224 -9.36 -38.39 -12.86
N LEU A 225 -9.91 -37.61 -13.76
CA LEU A 225 -10.19 -36.18 -13.58
C LEU A 225 -11.24 -36.04 -12.48
N VAL A 226 -10.85 -35.35 -11.40
CA VAL A 226 -11.80 -34.73 -10.48
C VAL A 226 -11.39 -33.27 -10.42
N ALA A 227 -12.27 -32.42 -10.92
CA ALA A 227 -12.18 -30.97 -10.79
C ALA A 227 -12.30 -30.63 -9.30
N GLN A 228 -11.22 -30.21 -8.69
CA GLN A 228 -11.24 -29.58 -7.36
C GLN A 228 -11.15 -28.07 -7.53
N ASP A 229 -12.25 -27.47 -7.12
CA ASP A 229 -12.50 -26.06 -6.89
C ASP A 229 -11.35 -25.45 -6.08
N CYS A 230 -10.59 -24.56 -6.70
CA CYS A 230 -9.46 -23.89 -6.06
C CYS A 230 -9.98 -22.67 -5.29
N GLY A 231 -10.53 -22.95 -4.09
CA GLY A 231 -10.88 -21.92 -3.11
C GLY A 231 -9.65 -21.17 -2.66
N THR A 232 -9.74 -19.88 -2.75
CA THR A 232 -8.80 -18.85 -2.32
C THR A 232 -8.34 -19.03 -0.87
N ALA A 233 -7.14 -19.56 -0.67
CA ALA A 233 -6.44 -19.57 0.60
C ALA A 233 -5.20 -18.64 0.50
N ALA A 234 -5.43 -17.36 0.62
CA ALA A 234 -4.35 -16.40 0.81
C ALA A 234 -4.93 -15.19 1.54
N ASN A 235 -4.95 -15.22 2.87
CA ASN A 235 -5.07 -14.05 3.76
C ASN A 235 -5.48 -14.42 5.20
N GLU A 236 -5.10 -15.56 5.75
CA GLU A 236 -5.52 -15.96 7.13
C GLU A 236 -4.43 -15.86 8.22
N GLU A 237 -3.25 -15.25 7.98
CA GLU A 237 -2.18 -15.23 9.00
C GLU A 237 -1.96 -13.90 9.75
N GLU A 238 -2.82 -12.90 9.66
CA GLU A 238 -2.61 -11.63 10.39
C GLU A 238 -3.39 -11.49 11.72
N GLU A 239 -4.04 -12.49 12.25
CA GLU A 239 -4.94 -12.34 13.42
C GLU A 239 -4.52 -13.06 14.72
N LYS A 240 -3.23 -13.29 14.99
CA LYS A 240 -2.82 -13.80 16.32
C LYS A 240 -1.73 -12.95 16.95
N LEU A 241 -2.08 -11.83 17.53
CA LEU A 241 -1.33 -11.19 18.62
C LEU A 241 -2.31 -10.50 19.58
N GLY A 242 -2.92 -11.30 20.43
CA GLY A 242 -3.58 -10.83 21.65
C GLY A 242 -2.52 -10.61 22.72
N VAL A 243 -2.37 -9.38 23.19
CA VAL A 243 -1.57 -9.05 24.36
C VAL A 243 -2.43 -9.28 25.60
N GLU A 244 -2.21 -10.37 26.32
CA GLU A 244 -2.67 -10.53 27.69
C GLU A 244 -1.78 -9.69 28.62
N ALA A 245 -2.37 -8.67 29.21
CA ALA A 245 -1.78 -7.95 30.33
C ALA A 245 -2.00 -8.73 31.61
N GLN A 246 -1.00 -9.46 32.08
CA GLN A 246 -0.99 -10.02 33.43
C GLN A 246 -0.51 -8.95 34.41
N THR A 247 -1.43 -8.49 35.25
CA THR A 247 -1.12 -7.73 36.47
C THR A 247 -0.51 -8.69 37.50
N ARG A 248 0.76 -8.54 37.82
CA ARG A 248 1.40 -9.10 39.01
C ARG A 248 1.53 -8.01 40.07
N THR A 249 0.79 -8.18 41.15
CA THR A 249 0.95 -7.45 42.41
C THR A 249 2.24 -7.90 43.10
N TRP A 250 3.12 -6.95 43.45
CA TRP A 250 4.20 -7.15 44.37
C TRP A 250 3.93 -6.36 45.63
N GLY A 251 4.13 -7.03 46.76
CA GLY A 251 3.87 -6.53 48.07
C GLY A 251 4.86 -5.47 48.54
N ASN A 252 4.45 -4.77 49.62
CA ASN A 252 5.11 -3.72 50.34
C ASN A 252 6.52 -4.04 50.80
N GLU A 253 7.47 -3.16 50.45
CA GLU A 253 8.59 -2.82 51.34
C GLU A 253 8.83 -1.30 51.31
N LYS A 254 8.66 -0.68 52.49
CA LYS A 254 9.11 0.69 52.79
C LYS A 254 10.61 0.70 52.90
N ILE A 255 11.31 1.60 52.20
CA ILE A 255 12.54 2.23 52.67
C ILE A 255 12.83 3.49 51.80
N LEU A 256 12.84 4.66 52.47
CA LEU A 256 13.63 5.90 52.37
C LEU A 256 14.27 6.31 51.02
N SER A 257 13.74 7.38 50.41
CA SER A 257 14.47 8.61 50.05
C SER A 257 13.76 9.40 48.97
N GLY A 258 12.97 10.35 49.34
CA GLY A 258 12.09 11.17 48.49
C GLY A 258 12.75 12.31 47.72
N ALA A 259 14.03 12.25 47.35
CA ALA A 259 14.68 13.30 46.56
C ALA A 259 15.27 12.87 45.21
N TRP A 260 15.45 11.57 44.97
CA TRP A 260 16.02 11.06 43.72
C TRP A 260 14.95 10.63 42.66
N GLU A 261 13.79 10.21 43.13
CA GLU A 261 12.71 9.78 42.20
C GLU A 261 12.03 10.96 41.49
N GLY A 262 11.93 12.13 42.11
CA GLY A 262 11.39 13.34 41.50
C GLY A 262 12.21 13.83 40.29
N ASN A 263 13.54 13.79 40.40
CA ASN A 263 14.44 14.24 39.34
C ASN A 263 14.51 13.24 38.15
N LEU A 264 14.42 11.93 38.40
CA LEU A 264 14.45 10.92 37.35
C LEU A 264 13.14 10.92 36.57
N ALA A 265 12.00 10.97 37.25
CA ALA A 265 10.69 11.06 36.63
C ALA A 265 10.50 12.35 35.83
N GLN A 266 11.05 13.47 36.31
CA GLN A 266 11.05 14.74 35.61
C GLN A 266 11.96 14.71 34.38
N ARG A 267 13.17 14.16 34.46
CA ARG A 267 14.09 13.96 33.33
C ARG A 267 13.52 13.00 32.30
N ILE A 268 12.83 11.92 32.71
CA ILE A 268 12.15 11.02 31.80
C ILE A 268 10.98 11.72 31.10
N ARG A 269 10.22 12.58 31.80
CA ARG A 269 9.17 13.41 31.16
C ARG A 269 9.76 14.42 30.19
N GLU A 270 10.83 15.13 30.56
CA GLU A 270 11.51 16.09 29.68
C GLU A 270 12.17 15.45 28.49
N LEU A 271 12.78 14.26 28.62
CA LEU A 271 13.30 13.47 27.50
C LEU A 271 12.18 12.95 26.59
N ASN A 272 11.05 12.54 27.15
CA ASN A 272 9.87 12.14 26.36
C ASN A 272 9.20 13.34 25.66
N ILE A 273 9.11 14.50 26.32
CA ILE A 273 8.57 15.73 25.73
C ILE A 273 9.50 16.24 24.64
N ASN A 274 10.81 16.24 24.83
CA ASN A 274 11.79 16.67 23.83
C ASN A 274 11.83 15.70 22.63
N SER A 275 11.78 14.39 22.87
CA SER A 275 11.71 13.40 21.78
C SER A 275 10.39 13.45 21.02
N LEU A 276 9.28 13.81 21.66
CA LEU A 276 7.99 14.04 21.01
C LEU A 276 7.98 15.36 20.23
N SER A 277 8.59 16.42 20.75
CA SER A 277 8.68 17.71 20.06
C SER A 277 9.65 17.67 18.89
N GLU A 278 10.78 16.98 19.00
CA GLU A 278 11.70 16.74 17.87
C GLU A 278 11.06 15.87 16.79
N LYS A 279 10.33 14.82 17.15
CA LYS A 279 9.54 14.03 16.19
C LYS A 279 8.43 14.85 15.54
N GLN A 280 7.73 15.71 16.29
CA GLN A 280 6.70 16.60 15.74
C GLN A 280 7.31 17.67 14.82
N ASN A 281 8.47 18.25 15.16
CA ASN A 281 9.16 19.23 14.33
C ASN A 281 9.76 18.62 13.06
N SER A 282 10.34 17.42 13.13
CA SER A 282 10.83 16.71 11.94
C SER A 282 9.70 16.29 10.99
N MET A 283 8.49 16.15 11.51
CA MET A 283 7.31 15.76 10.72
C MET A 283 6.52 16.92 10.15
N SER A 284 6.67 18.14 10.67
CA SER A 284 6.08 19.34 10.07
C SER A 284 6.69 19.64 8.70
N SER A 285 7.95 19.21 8.46
CA SER A 285 8.69 19.39 7.20
C SER A 285 8.59 18.20 6.24
N LEU A 286 7.89 17.11 6.60
CA LEU A 286 7.77 15.94 5.71
C LEU A 286 6.87 16.26 4.52
N ASP A 287 7.39 16.10 3.31
CA ASP A 287 6.62 16.15 2.07
C ASP A 287 5.76 14.89 1.97
N LEU A 288 4.43 15.07 2.00
CA LEU A 288 3.46 13.98 1.96
C LEU A 288 2.87 13.78 0.55
N LYS A 289 3.51 14.33 -0.47
CA LYS A 289 3.20 13.96 -1.84
C LYS A 289 3.29 12.46 -2.00
N CYS A 290 2.29 11.87 -2.62
CA CYS A 290 2.22 10.43 -2.77
C CYS A 290 1.66 10.03 -4.13
N LYS A 291 1.92 8.79 -4.51
CA LYS A 291 1.43 8.15 -5.73
C LYS A 291 0.69 6.87 -5.42
N ILE A 292 -0.29 6.55 -6.25
CA ILE A 292 -0.97 5.25 -6.26
C ILE A 292 -0.05 4.24 -6.92
N GLY A 293 0.19 3.10 -6.25
CA GLY A 293 0.99 1.98 -6.75
C GLY A 293 0.21 0.68 -6.80
N ASP A 294 0.84 -0.39 -7.27
CA ASP A 294 0.32 -1.76 -7.37
C ASP A 294 -0.93 -1.87 -8.27
N MET A 295 -0.72 -1.80 -9.58
CA MET A 295 -1.78 -1.95 -10.60
C MET A 295 -2.14 -3.42 -10.90
N GLY A 296 -1.60 -4.41 -10.15
CA GLY A 296 -1.80 -5.83 -10.41
C GLY A 296 -3.27 -6.30 -10.37
N ASN A 297 -4.12 -5.58 -9.65
CA ASN A 297 -5.56 -5.86 -9.57
C ASN A 297 -6.42 -4.91 -10.42
N ALA A 298 -5.83 -3.92 -11.09
CA ALA A 298 -6.56 -2.93 -11.88
C ALA A 298 -7.44 -3.56 -12.96
N ARG A 299 -8.56 -2.90 -13.27
CA ARG A 299 -9.54 -3.33 -14.28
C ARG A 299 -9.87 -2.18 -15.21
N TRP A 300 -9.94 -2.51 -16.50
CA TRP A 300 -10.40 -1.60 -17.54
C TRP A 300 -11.93 -1.61 -17.62
N LEU A 301 -12.53 -0.48 -17.93
CA LEU A 301 -13.96 -0.39 -18.23
C LEU A 301 -14.21 -0.61 -19.72
N PRO A 302 -15.31 -1.33 -20.09
CA PRO A 302 -16.23 -2.01 -19.21
C PRO A 302 -15.62 -3.27 -18.58
N ILE A 303 -16.08 -3.65 -17.38
CA ILE A 303 -15.53 -4.80 -16.66
C ILE A 303 -16.17 -6.09 -17.16
N ASP A 304 -15.42 -6.92 -17.87
CA ASP A 304 -15.91 -8.16 -18.48
C ASP A 304 -16.06 -9.30 -17.47
N LYS A 305 -15.17 -9.38 -16.47
CA LYS A 305 -15.16 -10.47 -15.49
C LYS A 305 -15.31 -9.92 -14.09
N MET A 306 -16.41 -10.28 -13.45
CA MET A 306 -16.66 -9.99 -12.04
C MET A 306 -15.92 -11.02 -11.19
N GLY A 307 -15.02 -10.54 -10.35
CA GLY A 307 -14.32 -11.34 -9.35
C GLY A 307 -14.29 -10.57 -8.01
N PRO A 308 -13.84 -11.22 -6.94
CA PRO A 308 -13.65 -10.52 -5.67
C PRO A 308 -12.59 -9.43 -5.85
N ILE A 309 -12.91 -8.21 -5.43
CA ILE A 309 -12.00 -7.07 -5.43
C ILE A 309 -11.92 -6.46 -4.04
N GLN A 310 -10.97 -5.58 -3.82
CA GLN A 310 -10.71 -4.82 -2.63
C GLN A 310 -10.28 -5.69 -1.42
N THR A 311 -9.36 -5.20 -0.66
CA THR A 311 -9.02 -5.74 0.66
C THR A 311 -10.20 -5.51 1.61
N HIS A 312 -10.56 -6.52 2.42
CA HIS A 312 -11.81 -6.58 3.19
C HIS A 312 -12.17 -5.29 3.94
N ARG A 313 -11.20 -4.66 4.60
CA ARG A 313 -11.42 -3.45 5.42
C ARG A 313 -11.82 -2.21 4.62
N TYR A 314 -11.56 -2.22 3.30
CA TYR A 314 -11.81 -1.13 2.37
C TYR A 314 -12.91 -1.46 1.35
N LYS A 315 -13.57 -2.64 1.50
CA LYS A 315 -14.62 -3.09 0.57
C LYS A 315 -15.85 -2.23 0.66
N CYS A 316 -16.38 -1.86 -0.51
CA CYS A 316 -17.65 -1.19 -0.63
C CYS A 316 -18.85 -2.16 -0.53
N PRO A 317 -20.05 -1.67 -0.25
CA PRO A 317 -21.26 -2.50 -0.08
C PRO A 317 -21.53 -3.40 -1.28
N GLU A 318 -21.46 -2.86 -2.50
CA GLU A 318 -21.72 -3.60 -3.73
C GLU A 318 -20.77 -4.79 -3.90
N THR A 319 -19.50 -4.67 -3.53
CA THR A 319 -18.54 -5.78 -3.63
C THR A 319 -18.73 -6.80 -2.51
N LEU A 320 -19.15 -6.38 -1.32
CA LEU A 320 -19.52 -7.29 -0.22
C LEU A 320 -20.76 -8.11 -0.56
N LEU A 321 -21.73 -7.51 -1.26
CA LEU A 321 -22.98 -8.13 -1.64
C LEU A 321 -22.87 -8.94 -2.95
N GLY A 322 -21.74 -8.88 -3.65
CA GLY A 322 -21.52 -9.58 -4.92
C GLY A 322 -22.29 -8.94 -6.08
N SER A 323 -22.52 -7.64 -6.04
CA SER A 323 -23.09 -6.83 -7.12
C SER A 323 -21.99 -6.37 -8.10
N SER A 324 -22.40 -5.78 -9.22
CA SER A 324 -21.51 -5.09 -10.15
C SER A 324 -20.81 -3.89 -9.48
N PHE A 325 -19.61 -3.59 -9.92
CA PHE A 325 -18.84 -2.45 -9.44
C PHE A 325 -18.21 -1.67 -10.60
N SER A 326 -17.82 -0.43 -10.33
CA SER A 326 -17.12 0.44 -11.26
C SER A 326 -16.23 1.41 -10.44
N THR A 327 -15.81 2.53 -11.03
CA THR A 327 -14.97 3.55 -10.39
C THR A 327 -15.41 4.01 -9.00
N PRO A 328 -16.73 4.07 -8.64
CA PRO A 328 -17.15 4.43 -7.30
C PRO A 328 -16.66 3.48 -6.19
N ALA A 329 -16.23 2.26 -6.52
CA ALA A 329 -15.65 1.35 -5.54
C ALA A 329 -14.32 1.90 -4.96
N ASP A 330 -13.49 2.52 -5.80
CA ASP A 330 -12.25 3.16 -5.34
C ASP A 330 -12.54 4.39 -4.48
N ILE A 331 -13.58 5.16 -4.79
CA ILE A 331 -14.00 6.33 -4.00
C ILE A 331 -14.40 5.93 -2.58
N TRP A 332 -15.11 4.81 -2.42
CA TRP A 332 -15.39 4.24 -1.10
C TRP A 332 -14.10 3.93 -0.32
N SER A 333 -13.13 3.28 -0.99
CA SER A 333 -11.84 2.97 -0.37
C SER A 333 -11.10 4.22 0.10
N VAL A 334 -11.18 5.33 -0.65
CA VAL A 334 -10.62 6.63 -0.22
C VAL A 334 -11.26 7.10 1.08
N GLY A 335 -12.59 7.00 1.23
CA GLY A 335 -13.27 7.33 2.48
C GLY A 335 -12.77 6.51 3.67
N CYS A 336 -12.57 5.20 3.48
CA CYS A 336 -12.02 4.32 4.50
C CYS A 336 -10.57 4.68 4.85
N ILE A 337 -9.73 4.95 3.85
CA ILE A 337 -8.33 5.36 4.02
C ILE A 337 -8.24 6.71 4.75
N ALA A 338 -9.04 7.70 4.35
CA ALA A 338 -9.06 9.02 4.98
C ALA A 338 -9.40 8.92 6.49
N PHE A 339 -10.39 8.10 6.84
CA PHE A 339 -10.73 7.85 8.23
C PHE A 339 -9.58 7.19 8.99
N GLU A 340 -8.98 6.14 8.43
CA GLU A 340 -7.87 5.44 9.06
C GLU A 340 -6.64 6.35 9.23
N LEU A 341 -6.31 7.16 8.24
CA LEU A 341 -5.23 8.13 8.35
C LEU A 341 -5.50 9.14 9.48
N ALA A 342 -6.73 9.66 9.57
CA ALA A 342 -7.09 10.65 10.57
C ALA A 342 -7.11 10.09 11.99
N THR A 343 -7.52 8.84 12.18
CA THR A 343 -7.82 8.27 13.50
C THR A 343 -6.82 7.22 13.96
N GLY A 344 -6.08 6.59 13.05
CA GLY A 344 -5.25 5.42 13.32
C GLY A 344 -6.03 4.10 13.38
N ASP A 345 -7.38 4.15 13.35
CA ASP A 345 -8.26 2.99 13.45
C ASP A 345 -8.98 2.73 12.13
N PHE A 346 -9.30 1.46 11.86
CA PHE A 346 -10.16 1.12 10.73
C PHE A 346 -11.59 1.58 10.94
N LEU A 347 -12.20 2.17 9.90
CA LEU A 347 -13.59 2.63 9.97
C LEU A 347 -14.58 1.51 10.30
N PHE A 348 -14.42 0.35 9.65
CA PHE A 348 -15.28 -0.82 9.84
C PHE A 348 -14.53 -1.94 10.56
N SER A 349 -13.97 -1.62 11.75
CA SER A 349 -13.23 -2.58 12.56
C SER A 349 -14.16 -3.49 13.35
N HIS A 350 -14.02 -4.80 13.17
CA HIS A 350 -14.80 -5.80 13.89
C HIS A 350 -13.97 -7.07 14.14
N ARG A 351 -14.39 -7.85 15.14
CA ARG A 351 -13.90 -9.20 15.37
C ARG A 351 -14.92 -10.19 14.81
N ALA A 352 -14.47 -11.28 14.23
CA ALA A 352 -15.33 -12.31 13.68
C ALA A 352 -14.65 -13.70 13.82
N LYS A 353 -15.46 -14.73 14.06
CA LYS A 353 -14.98 -16.10 14.22
C LYS A 353 -14.87 -16.84 12.88
N ASN A 354 -15.61 -16.39 11.88
CA ASN A 354 -15.65 -16.98 10.55
C ASN A 354 -16.01 -15.92 9.48
N ASN A 355 -15.94 -16.31 8.22
CA ASN A 355 -16.18 -15.42 7.09
C ASN A 355 -17.62 -14.89 7.03
N GLN A 356 -18.61 -15.67 7.44
CA GLN A 356 -20.01 -15.25 7.49
C GLN A 356 -20.22 -14.14 8.54
N GLU A 357 -19.73 -14.35 9.75
CA GLU A 357 -19.76 -13.35 10.82
C GLU A 357 -18.99 -12.08 10.45
N LYS A 358 -17.86 -12.24 9.75
CA LYS A 358 -17.05 -11.13 9.22
C LYS A 358 -17.86 -10.25 8.28
N LEU A 359 -18.63 -10.84 7.38
CA LEU A 359 -19.47 -10.13 6.42
C LEU A 359 -20.67 -9.44 7.13
N VAL A 360 -21.35 -10.16 8.03
CA VAL A 360 -22.46 -9.64 8.83
C VAL A 360 -22.04 -8.43 9.66
N ASN A 361 -20.92 -8.56 10.38
CA ASN A 361 -20.40 -7.47 11.21
C ASN A 361 -19.96 -6.26 10.39
N HIS A 362 -19.35 -6.48 9.22
CA HIS A 362 -18.94 -5.38 8.35
C HIS A 362 -20.14 -4.58 7.83
N LEU A 363 -21.14 -5.26 7.26
CA LEU A 363 -22.38 -4.62 6.79
C LEU A 363 -23.16 -3.96 7.93
N GLY A 364 -23.22 -4.62 9.08
CA GLY A 364 -23.86 -4.07 10.27
C GLY A 364 -23.23 -2.75 10.72
N LEU A 365 -21.89 -2.68 10.77
CA LEU A 365 -21.16 -1.45 11.09
C LEU A 365 -21.38 -0.34 10.06
N MET A 366 -21.44 -0.68 8.77
CA MET A 366 -21.76 0.31 7.73
C MET A 366 -23.13 0.96 8.01
N ILE A 367 -24.16 0.15 8.29
CA ILE A 367 -25.50 0.64 8.59
C ILE A 367 -25.54 1.42 9.91
N GLU A 368 -24.78 1.00 10.90
CA GLU A 368 -24.71 1.69 12.20
C GLU A 368 -24.09 3.09 12.07
N LEU A 369 -22.97 3.20 11.34
CA LEU A 369 -22.22 4.45 11.22
C LEU A 369 -22.79 5.43 10.19
N LEU A 370 -23.34 4.91 9.08
CA LEU A 370 -23.74 5.70 7.91
C LEU A 370 -25.28 5.84 7.80
N GLY A 371 -26.05 5.04 8.55
CA GLY A 371 -27.50 5.05 8.51
C GLY A 371 -28.10 3.89 7.71
N VAL A 372 -29.37 3.99 7.35
CA VAL A 372 -30.13 2.91 6.71
C VAL A 372 -29.63 2.69 5.29
N MET A 373 -29.29 1.43 4.97
CA MET A 373 -28.94 1.04 3.60
C MET A 373 -30.21 1.05 2.74
N PRO A 374 -30.20 1.70 1.57
CA PRO A 374 -31.34 1.69 0.65
C PRO A 374 -31.71 0.27 0.23
N TRP A 375 -33.02 -0.01 0.15
CA TRP A 375 -33.55 -1.33 -0.15
C TRP A 375 -32.97 -1.95 -1.45
N GLY A 376 -32.86 -1.15 -2.52
CA GLY A 376 -32.29 -1.60 -3.78
C GLY A 376 -30.83 -2.09 -3.67
N VAL A 377 -30.02 -1.46 -2.78
CA VAL A 377 -28.64 -1.91 -2.50
C VAL A 377 -28.67 -3.17 -1.65
N ALA A 378 -29.46 -3.17 -0.57
CA ALA A 378 -29.54 -4.31 0.35
C ALA A 378 -30.02 -5.60 -0.32
N THR A 379 -30.87 -5.50 -1.36
CA THR A 379 -31.46 -6.66 -2.07
C THR A 379 -30.83 -6.97 -3.42
N GLY A 380 -29.99 -6.07 -3.96
CA GLY A 380 -29.47 -6.16 -5.34
C GLY A 380 -28.28 -7.11 -5.52
N GLY A 381 -27.67 -7.63 -4.45
CA GLY A 381 -26.49 -8.47 -4.55
C GLY A 381 -26.79 -9.97 -4.53
N LYS A 382 -25.83 -10.76 -5.03
CA LYS A 382 -25.95 -12.24 -5.08
C LYS A 382 -26.15 -12.89 -3.72
N VAL A 383 -25.57 -12.33 -2.65
CA VAL A 383 -25.66 -12.86 -1.28
C VAL A 383 -26.64 -12.12 -0.39
N SER A 384 -27.38 -11.15 -0.92
CA SER A 384 -28.29 -10.27 -0.17
C SER A 384 -29.36 -11.02 0.59
N ARG A 385 -29.97 -12.04 -0.01
CA ARG A 385 -31.06 -12.83 0.62
C ARG A 385 -30.63 -13.54 1.89
N ASP A 386 -29.37 -13.93 1.98
CA ASP A 386 -28.83 -14.63 3.15
C ASP A 386 -28.50 -13.66 4.28
N LEU A 387 -28.24 -12.40 3.96
CA LEU A 387 -27.73 -11.38 4.87
C LEU A 387 -28.80 -10.45 5.44
N PHE A 388 -29.88 -10.17 4.70
CA PHE A 388 -30.90 -9.23 5.11
C PHE A 388 -32.23 -9.92 5.40
N ASP A 389 -32.95 -9.38 6.38
CA ASP A 389 -34.36 -9.72 6.63
C ASP A 389 -35.32 -8.90 5.73
N ASN A 390 -36.62 -9.20 5.81
CA ASN A 390 -37.66 -8.53 5.02
C ASN A 390 -37.83 -7.05 5.37
N LYS A 391 -37.16 -6.56 6.43
CA LYS A 391 -37.18 -5.16 6.87
C LYS A 391 -35.88 -4.44 6.49
N GLY A 392 -34.94 -5.11 5.83
CA GLY A 392 -33.65 -4.55 5.45
C GLY A 392 -32.62 -4.49 6.58
N ASN A 393 -32.84 -5.20 7.69
CA ASN A 393 -31.85 -5.32 8.74
C ASN A 393 -30.88 -6.46 8.44
N VAL A 394 -29.62 -6.31 8.83
CA VAL A 394 -28.63 -7.37 8.73
C VAL A 394 -28.92 -8.45 9.76
N LYS A 395 -29.19 -9.67 9.30
CA LYS A 395 -29.49 -10.83 10.15
C LYS A 395 -28.34 -11.11 11.10
N GLY A 396 -28.65 -11.27 12.41
CA GLY A 396 -27.64 -11.59 13.41
C GLY A 396 -26.74 -10.44 13.89
N TYR A 397 -26.87 -9.24 13.33
CA TYR A 397 -26.14 -8.06 13.79
C TYR A 397 -26.90 -7.34 14.94
N ARG A 398 -26.15 -7.02 16.02
CA ARG A 398 -26.67 -6.21 17.13
C ARG A 398 -26.16 -4.79 16.99
N LYS A 399 -27.07 -3.83 16.80
CA LYS A 399 -26.74 -2.40 16.74
C LYS A 399 -26.25 -1.91 18.11
N CYS A 400 -25.15 -1.16 18.12
CA CYS A 400 -24.61 -0.49 19.31
C CYS A 400 -25.00 1.00 19.37
N GLY A 401 -25.69 1.51 18.35
CA GLY A 401 -26.22 2.88 18.31
C GLY A 401 -25.19 3.98 18.08
N ARG A 402 -23.97 3.65 17.59
CA ARG A 402 -22.92 4.63 17.33
C ARG A 402 -23.10 5.28 15.96
N LYS A 403 -23.02 6.60 15.91
CA LYS A 403 -22.97 7.37 14.66
C LYS A 403 -21.54 7.79 14.37
N LEU A 404 -21.22 8.00 13.09
CA LEU A 404 -19.88 8.44 12.66
C LEU A 404 -19.44 9.73 13.37
N ILE A 405 -20.35 10.69 13.55
CA ILE A 405 -20.02 11.96 14.21
C ILE A 405 -19.71 11.79 15.70
N ASP A 406 -20.44 10.91 16.40
CA ASP A 406 -20.20 10.62 17.82
C ASP A 406 -18.85 9.92 17.97
N LEU A 407 -18.52 9.01 17.03
CA LEU A 407 -17.22 8.35 16.99
C LEU A 407 -16.06 9.36 16.84
N LEU A 408 -16.18 10.33 15.94
CA LEU A 408 -15.17 11.36 15.72
C LEU A 408 -14.99 12.27 16.93
N ARG A 409 -16.09 12.66 17.61
CA ARG A 409 -16.04 13.56 18.77
C ARG A 409 -15.66 12.84 20.06
N ASP A 410 -16.35 11.75 20.37
CA ASP A 410 -16.29 11.14 21.71
C ASP A 410 -15.10 10.18 21.84
N LYS A 411 -14.81 9.39 20.77
CA LYS A 411 -13.68 8.47 20.81
C LYS A 411 -12.37 9.12 20.39
N PHE A 412 -12.38 9.93 19.33
CA PHE A 412 -11.16 10.52 18.78
C PHE A 412 -10.92 11.98 19.20
N GLY A 413 -11.83 12.58 19.96
CA GLY A 413 -11.64 13.89 20.59
C GLY A 413 -11.57 15.07 19.62
N TYR A 414 -12.12 14.95 18.41
CA TYR A 414 -12.12 16.06 17.46
C TYR A 414 -13.04 17.18 17.93
N ALA A 415 -12.54 18.43 17.85
CA ALA A 415 -13.35 19.61 18.06
C ALA A 415 -14.55 19.59 17.08
N LYS A 416 -15.71 20.11 17.54
CA LYS A 416 -16.98 20.06 16.79
C LYS A 416 -16.81 20.43 15.32
N LYS A 417 -16.19 21.58 15.04
CA LYS A 417 -15.99 22.07 13.66
C LYS A 417 -15.18 21.06 12.82
N ASN A 418 -14.06 20.55 13.34
CA ASN A 418 -13.21 19.60 12.60
C ASN A 418 -13.94 18.28 12.37
N ALA A 419 -14.71 17.79 13.36
CA ALA A 419 -15.51 16.58 13.23
C ALA A 419 -16.62 16.74 12.19
N ASP A 420 -17.34 17.88 12.21
CA ASP A 420 -18.39 18.17 11.25
C ASP A 420 -17.83 18.32 9.81
N ASP A 421 -16.78 19.14 9.62
CA ASP A 421 -16.13 19.35 8.32
C ASP A 421 -15.59 18.03 7.75
N PHE A 422 -14.99 17.18 8.59
CA PHE A 422 -14.44 15.89 8.16
C PHE A 422 -15.54 14.87 7.85
N ARG A 423 -16.60 14.81 8.66
CA ARG A 423 -17.78 13.99 8.37
C ARG A 423 -18.41 14.38 7.03
N ASP A 424 -18.53 15.67 6.76
CA ASP A 424 -19.13 16.17 5.53
C ASP A 424 -18.33 15.78 4.30
N PHE A 425 -17.00 15.63 4.42
CA PHE A 425 -16.15 15.05 3.38
C PHE A 425 -16.33 13.53 3.26
N LEU A 426 -16.39 12.80 4.38
CA LEU A 426 -16.44 11.33 4.37
C LEU A 426 -17.79 10.78 3.88
N VAL A 427 -18.91 11.36 4.33
CA VAL A 427 -20.24 10.78 4.07
C VAL A 427 -20.58 10.67 2.58
N PRO A 428 -20.30 11.66 1.73
CA PRO A 428 -20.49 11.51 0.28
C PRO A 428 -19.66 10.39 -0.34
N LEU A 429 -18.38 10.21 0.08
CA LEU A 429 -17.51 9.16 -0.44
C LEU A 429 -18.03 7.76 -0.04
N LEU A 430 -18.68 7.67 1.12
CA LEU A 430 -19.22 6.45 1.74
C LEU A 430 -20.74 6.30 1.50
N HIS A 431 -21.26 6.87 0.41
CA HIS A 431 -22.68 6.70 0.08
C HIS A 431 -22.94 5.25 -0.36
N PHE A 432 -24.03 4.63 0.15
CA PHE A 432 -24.37 3.23 -0.15
C PHE A 432 -24.61 3.00 -1.66
N VAL A 433 -25.30 3.93 -2.31
CA VAL A 433 -25.59 3.87 -3.75
C VAL A 433 -24.36 4.37 -4.50
N PRO A 434 -23.68 3.52 -5.32
CA PRO A 434 -22.43 3.89 -5.99
C PRO A 434 -22.56 5.16 -6.86
N GLU A 435 -23.65 5.31 -7.59
CA GLU A 435 -23.93 6.42 -8.51
C GLU A 435 -24.11 7.78 -7.79
N LYS A 436 -24.32 7.75 -6.46
CA LYS A 436 -24.43 8.96 -5.63
C LYS A 436 -23.10 9.34 -4.97
N ARG A 437 -22.05 8.53 -5.12
CA ARG A 437 -20.70 8.92 -4.71
C ARG A 437 -20.16 9.96 -5.71
N PRO A 438 -19.43 10.96 -5.23
CA PRO A 438 -18.78 11.91 -6.13
C PRO A 438 -17.74 11.18 -7.02
N THR A 439 -17.50 11.69 -8.20
CA THR A 439 -16.29 11.33 -8.96
C THR A 439 -15.04 11.84 -8.23
N ALA A 440 -13.86 11.35 -8.60
CA ALA A 440 -12.61 11.83 -8.02
C ALA A 440 -12.45 13.34 -8.24
N MET A 441 -12.78 13.86 -9.43
CA MET A 441 -12.78 15.29 -9.75
C MET A 441 -13.73 16.08 -8.84
N GLN A 442 -14.96 15.59 -8.65
CA GLN A 442 -15.91 16.25 -7.77
C GLN A 442 -15.44 16.24 -6.31
N ALA A 443 -14.84 15.15 -5.85
CA ALA A 443 -14.28 15.05 -4.50
C ALA A 443 -13.10 16.01 -4.28
N LEU A 444 -12.26 16.25 -5.30
CA LEU A 444 -11.17 17.23 -5.26
C LEU A 444 -11.68 18.67 -5.02
N LEU A 445 -12.89 18.98 -5.45
CA LEU A 445 -13.51 20.29 -5.25
C LEU A 445 -14.16 20.46 -3.86
N HIS A 446 -14.18 19.42 -3.03
CA HIS A 446 -14.81 19.50 -1.72
C HIS A 446 -14.14 20.53 -0.81
N PRO A 447 -14.90 21.44 -0.13
CA PRO A 447 -14.36 22.52 0.69
C PRO A 447 -13.39 22.06 1.78
N TRP A 448 -13.57 20.85 2.31
CA TRP A 448 -12.69 20.28 3.33
C TRP A 448 -11.23 20.15 2.85
N LEU A 449 -10.99 19.87 1.57
CA LEU A 449 -9.64 19.80 1.00
C LEU A 449 -8.96 21.18 0.87
N GLY A 450 -9.68 22.28 1.11
CA GLY A 450 -9.10 23.60 1.17
C GLY A 450 -8.91 24.31 -0.16
N GLY A 451 -9.73 23.98 -1.15
CA GLY A 451 -9.75 24.60 -2.48
C GLY A 451 -8.57 24.13 -3.35
N GLY A 452 -8.82 23.09 -4.15
CA GLY A 452 -7.87 22.42 -5.04
C GLY A 452 -6.96 23.32 -5.90
N PRO A 453 -7.36 24.54 -6.35
CA PRO A 453 -6.49 25.39 -7.14
C PRO A 453 -5.21 25.91 -6.44
N ARG A 454 -5.25 26.07 -5.10
CA ARG A 454 -4.08 26.57 -4.35
C ARG A 454 -2.96 25.54 -4.19
N LEU A 455 -3.29 24.25 -4.17
CA LEU A 455 -2.31 23.17 -4.11
C LEU A 455 -1.66 22.87 -5.49
N LEU A 456 -2.24 23.40 -6.57
CA LEU A 456 -1.75 23.28 -7.94
C LEU A 456 -0.87 24.46 -8.37
N GLN A 457 -0.78 25.54 -7.57
CA GLN A 457 0.11 26.66 -7.89
C GLN A 457 1.56 26.28 -7.58
N PRO A 458 2.52 26.53 -8.52
CA PRO A 458 3.93 26.40 -8.19
C PRO A 458 4.25 27.32 -7.00
N SER A 459 5.09 26.85 -6.09
CA SER A 459 5.55 27.64 -4.94
C SER A 459 6.09 28.97 -5.43
N SER A 460 5.67 30.09 -4.82
CA SER A 460 5.99 31.45 -5.19
C SER A 460 7.48 31.80 -5.28
N SER A 461 8.38 30.88 -4.92
CA SER A 461 9.83 31.02 -5.13
C SER A 461 10.28 30.88 -6.60
N ALA A 462 9.45 30.31 -7.50
CA ALA A 462 9.78 30.22 -8.92
C ALA A 462 9.26 31.41 -9.74
N ALA A 463 8.31 32.19 -9.21
CA ALA A 463 7.73 33.34 -9.92
C ALA A 463 8.58 34.63 -9.82
N GLN A 464 9.51 34.71 -8.85
CA GLN A 464 10.39 35.87 -8.72
C GLN A 464 11.60 35.86 -9.66
N THR A 465 11.91 34.70 -10.27
CA THR A 465 13.06 34.61 -11.21
C THR A 465 12.68 35.00 -12.66
N GLN A 466 11.40 35.05 -13.00
CA GLN A 466 10.96 35.43 -14.36
C GLN A 466 10.63 36.91 -14.53
N GLN A 467 10.47 37.70 -13.46
CA GLN A 467 10.22 39.14 -13.56
C GLN A 467 11.48 39.99 -13.67
N ASN A 468 12.68 39.43 -13.52
CA ASN A 468 13.95 40.18 -13.66
C ASN A 468 14.67 39.98 -15.00
N ALA A 469 14.02 39.36 -16.00
CA ALA A 469 14.63 39.08 -17.30
C ALA A 469 14.09 39.93 -18.46
N GLU A 470 13.15 40.85 -18.23
CA GLU A 470 12.62 41.70 -19.27
C GLU A 470 12.71 43.20 -18.88
N VAL A 471 13.93 43.74 -18.84
CA VAL A 471 14.18 45.18 -19.04
C VAL A 471 15.47 45.31 -19.83
N ILE A 472 15.37 45.26 -21.13
CA ILE A 472 16.40 45.79 -22.06
C ILE A 472 15.99 47.25 -22.37
N PRO A 473 16.86 48.25 -22.15
CA PRO A 473 16.52 49.63 -22.51
C PRO A 473 16.58 49.81 -24.03
N GLU A 474 15.52 50.37 -24.63
CA GLU A 474 15.54 50.89 -25.99
C GLU A 474 16.53 52.04 -26.09
N GLU A 475 17.58 51.88 -26.87
CA GLU A 475 18.42 53.00 -27.36
C GLU A 475 17.64 53.84 -28.38
N LYS A 476 17.45 55.10 -28.02
CA LYS A 476 16.97 56.14 -28.94
C LYS A 476 18.06 56.46 -29.95
N THR A 477 17.85 56.12 -31.21
CA THR A 477 18.57 56.77 -32.34
C THR A 477 17.79 57.99 -32.79
N ALA A 478 18.40 59.17 -32.59
CA ALA A 478 18.04 60.43 -33.19
C ALA A 478 18.86 60.60 -34.47
N VAL A 479 18.22 61.15 -35.47
CA VAL A 479 18.50 61.81 -36.72
C VAL A 479 17.98 61.09 -37.93
#